data_4d6bf5812419e0d41327415743b203c4
#
_entry.id   4d6bf5812419e0d41327415743b203c4
#
_cell.length_a   1.000
_cell.length_b   1.000
_cell.length_c   1.000
_cell.angle_alpha   90.00
_cell.angle_beta   90.00
_cell.angle_gamma   90.00
#
_symmetry.space_group_name_H-M   'P 1'
#
loop_
_entity.id
_entity.type
_entity.pdbx_description
1 polymer ?
#
loop_
_entity_poly.entity_id
_entity_poly.type
_entity_poly.pdbx_seq_one_letter_code
_entity_poly.pdbx_strand_id
1 'polypeptide(L)'
;EFRRVLFRSLSLQGGGPAAVCCTSGSALLNLHPAVAEAFYQQVPLIVISADRPAAWIGQMDGQTLPQPHVFGTLVKMSVNLPEVHTEEDEWFCNRLINEAILETTHHGKGPVHINVPISEPIYRFTAKTLPEARVITRYQGLSVYDRDYKELIERLNKYNKRMVVVGQMNLIYLFEKKYVKPLYKHFAWLTEHLGNQTIPGIRS
;
A
#
# COMPACT_ATOMS: atom_id res chain seq x y z
N GLU A 1 9.82 -7.53 25.98
CA GLU A 1 10.96 -8.16 25.26
C GLU A 1 10.53 -9.27 24.32
N PHE A 2 9.65 -10.17 24.75
CA PHE A 2 9.16 -11.32 23.96
C PHE A 2 8.52 -10.91 22.63
N ARG A 3 7.70 -9.83 22.59
CA ARG A 3 7.04 -9.38 21.36
C ARG A 3 8.01 -8.83 20.33
N ARG A 4 9.09 -8.15 20.76
CA ARG A 4 10.13 -7.61 19.86
C ARG A 4 10.83 -8.70 19.08
N VAL A 5 11.18 -9.78 19.76
CA VAL A 5 11.87 -10.93 19.16
C VAL A 5 10.95 -11.70 18.22
N LEU A 6 9.67 -11.87 18.59
CA LEU A 6 8.71 -12.65 17.81
C LEU A 6 8.49 -12.07 16.40
N PHE A 7 8.18 -10.77 16.27
CA PHE A 7 7.91 -10.17 14.98
C PHE A 7 9.11 -10.14 14.05
N ARG A 8 10.29 -9.86 14.60
CA ARG A 8 11.54 -9.96 13.87
C ARG A 8 11.78 -11.38 13.35
N SER A 9 11.64 -12.36 14.21
CA SER A 9 11.86 -13.77 13.85
C SER A 9 10.89 -14.25 12.79
N LEU A 10 9.60 -13.89 12.88
CA LEU A 10 8.59 -14.24 11.90
C LEU A 10 8.89 -13.62 10.53
N SER A 11 9.25 -12.34 10.48
CA SER A 11 9.60 -11.67 9.24
C SER A 11 10.89 -12.21 8.61
N LEU A 12 11.91 -12.48 9.43
CA LEU A 12 13.18 -13.02 8.93
C LEU A 12 13.04 -14.46 8.44
N GLN A 13 12.28 -15.29 9.13
CA GLN A 13 12.06 -16.69 8.74
C GLN A 13 11.09 -16.82 7.56
N GLY A 14 10.04 -15.99 7.53
CA GLY A 14 9.04 -16.02 6.47
C GLY A 14 9.45 -15.32 5.17
N GLY A 15 10.54 -14.55 5.19
CA GLY A 15 11.02 -13.78 4.03
C GLY A 15 10.11 -12.63 3.59
N GLY A 16 9.01 -12.37 4.31
CA GLY A 16 8.00 -11.35 4.00
C GLY A 16 7.63 -10.48 5.20
N PRO A 17 6.69 -9.52 5.02
CA PRO A 17 6.18 -8.71 6.11
C PRO A 17 5.46 -9.55 7.16
N ALA A 18 5.74 -9.29 8.45
CA ALA A 18 4.95 -9.79 9.55
C ALA A 18 3.84 -8.80 9.89
N ALA A 19 2.66 -9.30 10.30
CA ALA A 19 1.56 -8.46 10.73
C ALA A 19 1.24 -8.67 12.22
N VAL A 20 0.88 -7.59 12.90
CA VAL A 20 0.39 -7.60 14.28
C VAL A 20 -0.89 -6.80 14.38
N CYS A 21 -1.93 -7.39 15.01
CA CYS A 21 -3.18 -6.71 15.30
C CYS A 21 -3.29 -6.41 16.80
N CYS A 22 -3.87 -5.27 17.13
CA CYS A 22 -4.20 -4.91 18.51
C CYS A 22 -5.55 -4.16 18.60
N THR A 23 -6.14 -4.17 19.78
CA THR A 23 -7.30 -3.34 20.10
C THR A 23 -6.91 -1.88 20.25
N SER A 24 -7.91 -0.99 20.37
CA SER A 24 -7.72 0.44 20.56
C SER A 24 -7.11 0.81 21.91
N GLY A 25 -6.66 2.03 22.05
CA GLY A 25 -6.17 2.61 23.29
C GLY A 25 -4.73 2.22 23.61
N SER A 26 -4.41 2.08 24.88
CA SER A 26 -3.04 1.85 25.38
C SER A 26 -2.40 0.54 24.87
N ALA A 27 -3.19 -0.41 24.38
CA ALA A 27 -2.69 -1.63 23.74
C ALA A 27 -1.77 -1.32 22.57
N LEU A 28 -2.10 -0.29 21.77
CA LEU A 28 -1.29 0.17 20.65
C LEU A 28 0.06 0.71 21.10
N LEU A 29 0.09 1.47 22.21
CA LEU A 29 1.32 2.05 22.74
C LEU A 29 2.32 0.98 23.20
N ASN A 30 1.86 -0.19 23.61
CA ASN A 30 2.73 -1.31 23.98
C ASN A 30 3.52 -1.87 22.78
N LEU A 31 3.14 -1.51 21.56
CA LEU A 31 3.88 -1.90 20.34
C LEU A 31 5.02 -0.93 19.99
N HIS A 32 5.08 0.27 20.61
CA HIS A 32 6.12 1.27 20.32
C HIS A 32 7.55 0.71 20.35
N PRO A 33 7.97 -0.02 21.39
CA PRO A 33 9.32 -0.58 21.41
C PRO A 33 9.58 -1.56 20.26
N ALA A 34 8.59 -2.36 19.89
CA ALA A 34 8.69 -3.30 18.79
C ALA A 34 8.76 -2.59 17.41
N VAL A 35 8.01 -1.52 17.24
CA VAL A 35 8.03 -0.68 16.03
C VAL A 35 9.35 0.05 15.90
N ALA A 36 9.88 0.62 16.99
CA ALA A 36 11.19 1.26 16.99
C ALA A 36 12.30 0.26 16.59
N GLU A 37 12.28 -0.93 17.14
CA GLU A 37 13.23 -1.98 16.76
C GLU A 37 13.09 -2.39 15.29
N ALA A 38 11.85 -2.56 14.79
CA ALA A 38 11.59 -2.87 13.40
C ALA A 38 12.09 -1.77 12.45
N PHE A 39 11.96 -0.51 12.86
CA PHE A 39 12.46 0.64 12.10
C PHE A 39 13.99 0.60 11.97
N TYR A 40 14.71 0.50 13.09
CA TYR A 40 16.18 0.50 13.09
C TYR A 40 16.78 -0.73 12.41
N GLN A 41 16.13 -1.87 12.51
CA GLN A 41 16.60 -3.10 11.86
C GLN A 41 16.05 -3.31 10.46
N GLN A 42 15.29 -2.36 9.94
CA GLN A 42 14.67 -2.44 8.60
C GLN A 42 13.85 -3.73 8.43
N VAL A 43 13.05 -4.08 9.43
CA VAL A 43 12.15 -5.23 9.40
C VAL A 43 10.80 -4.81 8.85
N PRO A 44 10.27 -5.45 7.79
CA PRO A 44 8.95 -5.15 7.29
C PRO A 44 7.89 -5.66 8.28
N LEU A 45 7.25 -4.72 8.97
CA LEU A 45 6.21 -4.98 9.98
C LEU A 45 4.95 -4.20 9.63
N ILE A 46 3.80 -4.86 9.65
CA ILE A 46 2.50 -4.23 9.48
C ILE A 46 1.80 -4.20 10.83
N VAL A 47 1.60 -3.01 11.39
CA VAL A 47 0.81 -2.81 12.61
C VAL A 47 -0.62 -2.46 12.20
N ILE A 48 -1.58 -3.26 12.64
CA ILE A 48 -3.01 -3.02 12.42
C ILE A 48 -3.64 -2.74 13.79
N SER A 49 -4.16 -1.54 13.99
CA SER A 49 -4.84 -1.16 15.22
C SER A 49 -6.31 -0.91 14.98
N ALA A 50 -7.19 -1.56 15.74
CA ALA A 50 -8.56 -1.09 15.83
C ALA A 50 -8.58 0.29 16.50
N ASP A 51 -9.54 1.13 16.14
CA ASP A 51 -9.75 2.45 16.75
C ASP A 51 -11.23 2.70 16.99
N ARG A 52 -11.53 3.68 17.81
CA ARG A 52 -12.89 4.21 17.99
C ARG A 52 -13.19 5.23 16.89
N PRO A 53 -14.48 5.49 16.59
CA PRO A 53 -14.87 6.55 15.68
C PRO A 53 -14.25 7.89 16.06
N ALA A 54 -13.84 8.68 15.10
CA ALA A 54 -13.18 9.96 15.34
C ALA A 54 -13.97 10.92 16.23
N ALA A 55 -15.31 10.86 16.16
CA ALA A 55 -16.21 11.69 16.98
C ALA A 55 -16.17 11.33 18.48
N TRP A 56 -15.69 10.13 18.86
CA TRP A 56 -15.62 9.70 20.26
C TRP A 56 -14.28 10.05 20.91
N ILE A 57 -13.26 10.36 20.10
CA ILE A 57 -11.94 10.71 20.61
C ILE A 57 -12.00 12.06 21.34
N GLY A 58 -11.47 12.09 22.56
CA GLY A 58 -11.49 13.29 23.39
C GLY A 58 -12.77 13.49 24.20
N GLN A 59 -13.71 12.53 24.18
CA GLN A 59 -14.97 12.56 24.93
C GLN A 59 -14.88 11.77 26.25
N MET A 60 -13.70 11.48 26.76
CA MET A 60 -13.48 10.68 27.98
C MET A 60 -14.01 9.24 27.88
N ASP A 61 -14.21 8.74 26.66
CA ASP A 61 -14.62 7.36 26.42
C ASP A 61 -13.48 6.37 26.67
N GLY A 62 -13.84 5.16 27.09
CA GLY A 62 -12.87 4.10 27.40
C GLY A 62 -12.09 3.63 26.19
N GLN A 63 -10.81 3.31 26.38
CA GLN A 63 -9.91 2.81 25.33
C GLN A 63 -9.76 3.76 24.11
N THR A 64 -9.86 5.07 24.35
CA THR A 64 -9.63 6.09 23.31
C THR A 64 -8.30 6.79 23.52
N LEU A 65 -7.61 7.07 22.43
CA LEU A 65 -6.49 7.98 22.34
C LEU A 65 -6.32 8.43 20.88
N PRO A 66 -5.61 9.52 20.59
CA PRO A 66 -5.31 9.93 19.21
C PRO A 66 -4.36 8.93 18.56
N GLN A 67 -4.89 7.92 17.86
CA GLN A 67 -4.11 6.84 17.25
C GLN A 67 -3.51 7.17 15.88
N PRO A 68 -4.16 7.97 15.01
CA PRO A 68 -3.55 8.36 13.76
C PRO A 68 -2.15 8.94 13.96
N HIS A 69 -1.16 8.42 13.21
CA HIS A 69 0.24 8.84 13.27
C HIS A 69 0.95 8.68 14.64
N VAL A 70 0.44 7.84 15.53
CA VAL A 70 0.97 7.65 16.89
C VAL A 70 2.43 7.24 16.92
N PHE A 71 2.92 6.53 15.92
CA PHE A 71 4.33 6.11 15.80
C PHE A 71 5.25 7.18 15.19
N GLY A 72 4.70 8.31 14.74
CA GLY A 72 5.47 9.41 14.15
C GLY A 72 6.38 8.94 13.02
N THR A 73 7.66 9.28 13.12
CA THR A 73 8.70 8.95 12.11
C THR A 73 9.25 7.53 12.23
N LEU A 74 8.78 6.73 13.19
CA LEU A 74 9.21 5.35 13.37
C LEU A 74 8.52 4.38 12.39
N VAL A 75 7.59 4.85 11.57
CA VAL A 75 6.96 4.07 10.51
C VAL A 75 7.18 4.74 9.16
N LYS A 76 7.33 3.95 8.12
CA LYS A 76 7.47 4.46 6.75
C LYS A 76 6.18 5.06 6.22
N MET A 77 5.04 4.52 6.66
CA MET A 77 3.72 5.01 6.30
C MET A 77 2.74 4.75 7.45
N SER A 78 1.87 5.71 7.71
CA SER A 78 0.74 5.56 8.61
C SER A 78 -0.52 5.96 7.87
N VAL A 79 -1.49 5.04 7.79
CA VAL A 79 -2.79 5.28 7.15
C VAL A 79 -3.90 5.16 8.18
N ASN A 80 -4.89 6.04 8.06
CA ASN A 80 -6.13 5.97 8.81
C ASN A 80 -7.26 5.64 7.83
N LEU A 81 -7.87 4.47 7.98
CA LEU A 81 -8.92 4.03 7.10
C LEU A 81 -10.22 4.80 7.39
N PRO A 82 -11.03 5.14 6.39
CA PRO A 82 -12.39 5.57 6.62
C PRO A 82 -13.25 4.39 7.11
N GLU A 83 -14.33 4.66 7.83
CA GLU A 83 -15.40 3.68 8.00
C GLU A 83 -16.10 3.48 6.66
N VAL A 84 -16.33 2.22 6.28
CA VAL A 84 -16.87 1.89 4.96
C VAL A 84 -18.39 1.99 4.97
N HIS A 85 -18.94 2.97 4.30
CA HIS A 85 -20.38 3.18 4.12
C HIS A 85 -20.78 3.17 2.63
N THR A 86 -19.85 3.41 1.73
CA THR A 86 -20.05 3.52 0.29
C THR A 86 -19.02 2.70 -0.49
N GLU A 87 -19.26 2.46 -1.77
CA GLU A 87 -18.29 1.83 -2.68
C GLU A 87 -17.01 2.68 -2.83
N GLU A 88 -17.13 4.00 -2.71
CA GLU A 88 -15.97 4.91 -2.75
C GLU A 88 -15.09 4.72 -1.51
N ASP A 89 -15.69 4.56 -0.32
CA ASP A 89 -14.95 4.28 0.91
C ASP A 89 -14.22 2.92 0.81
N GLU A 90 -14.89 1.90 0.26
CA GLU A 90 -14.28 0.59 0.04
C GLU A 90 -13.09 0.69 -0.90
N TRP A 91 -13.26 1.39 -2.04
CA TRP A 91 -12.19 1.62 -2.98
C TRP A 91 -11.02 2.36 -2.32
N PHE A 92 -11.30 3.38 -1.51
CA PHE A 92 -10.27 4.17 -0.81
C PHE A 92 -9.55 3.35 0.25
N CYS A 93 -10.26 2.53 1.04
CA CYS A 93 -9.64 1.56 1.96
C CYS A 93 -8.69 0.61 1.22
N ASN A 94 -9.14 0.00 0.12
CA ASN A 94 -8.32 -0.89 -0.68
C ASN A 94 -7.03 -0.20 -1.15
N ARG A 95 -7.13 1.05 -1.61
CA ARG A 95 -5.98 1.84 -2.04
C ARG A 95 -5.00 2.07 -0.90
N LEU A 96 -5.46 2.59 0.24
CA LEU A 96 -4.62 2.91 1.40
C LEU A 96 -3.91 1.68 1.96
N ILE A 97 -4.62 0.55 2.05
CA ILE A 97 -4.04 -0.72 2.52
C ILE A 97 -2.94 -1.20 1.58
N ASN A 98 -3.18 -1.17 0.26
CA ASN A 98 -2.17 -1.55 -0.72
C ASN A 98 -0.94 -0.63 -0.66
N GLU A 99 -1.13 0.68 -0.58
CA GLU A 99 -0.05 1.66 -0.45
C GLU A 99 0.80 1.37 0.79
N ALA A 100 0.16 1.14 1.96
CA ALA A 100 0.86 0.81 3.19
C ALA A 100 1.65 -0.50 3.08
N ILE A 101 1.04 -1.56 2.54
CA ILE A 101 1.71 -2.86 2.37
C ILE A 101 2.92 -2.72 1.44
N LEU A 102 2.77 -2.02 0.31
CA LEU A 102 3.86 -1.80 -0.65
C LEU A 102 5.01 -1.00 -0.05
N GLU A 103 4.72 -0.05 0.86
CA GLU A 103 5.76 0.73 1.52
C GLU A 103 6.60 -0.08 2.51
N THR A 104 6.14 -1.23 2.99
CA THR A 104 6.96 -2.09 3.87
C THR A 104 8.30 -2.49 3.26
N THR A 105 8.40 -2.53 1.93
CA THR A 105 9.60 -2.98 1.20
C THR A 105 10.11 -1.99 0.15
N HIS A 106 9.43 -0.85 -0.04
CA HIS A 106 9.81 0.16 -1.03
C HIS A 106 10.95 1.03 -0.50
N HIS A 107 12.01 1.24 -1.29
CA HIS A 107 13.21 2.01 -0.89
C HIS A 107 13.77 1.65 0.50
N GLY A 108 13.95 0.37 0.73
CA GLY A 108 14.32 -0.21 2.03
C GLY A 108 13.12 -0.80 2.76
N LYS A 109 13.40 -1.73 3.66
CA LYS A 109 12.36 -2.38 4.47
C LYS A 109 12.04 -1.55 5.70
N GLY A 110 10.85 -1.69 6.26
CA GLY A 110 10.49 -1.02 7.51
C GLY A 110 9.02 -1.19 7.89
N PRO A 111 8.65 -0.75 9.10
CA PRO A 111 7.30 -0.88 9.61
C PRO A 111 6.33 0.15 8.98
N VAL A 112 5.04 -0.24 8.95
CA VAL A 112 3.91 0.62 8.59
C VAL A 112 2.79 0.46 9.60
N HIS A 113 1.90 1.45 9.67
CA HIS A 113 0.75 1.45 10.57
C HIS A 113 -0.55 1.64 9.78
N ILE A 114 -1.53 0.77 10.04
CA ILE A 114 -2.88 0.84 9.48
C ILE A 114 -3.85 0.99 10.66
N ASN A 115 -4.42 2.16 10.82
CA ASN A 115 -5.43 2.45 11.83
C ASN A 115 -6.81 2.20 11.26
N VAL A 116 -7.64 1.45 11.97
CA VAL A 116 -8.95 0.96 11.51
C VAL A 116 -10.04 1.43 12.47
N PRO A 117 -10.67 2.60 12.21
CA PRO A 117 -11.84 3.04 12.96
C PRO A 117 -13.02 2.08 12.80
N ILE A 118 -13.68 1.73 13.89
CA ILE A 118 -14.82 0.82 13.93
C ILE A 118 -15.88 1.40 14.89
N SER A 119 -17.07 1.68 14.36
CA SER A 119 -18.15 2.29 15.14
C SER A 119 -18.63 1.43 16.30
N GLU A 120 -18.80 0.12 16.04
CA GLU A 120 -19.21 -0.84 17.05
C GLU A 120 -18.51 -2.18 16.81
N PRO A 121 -18.10 -2.90 17.87
CA PRO A 121 -17.57 -4.24 17.72
C PRO A 121 -18.67 -5.16 17.20
N ILE A 122 -18.47 -5.71 16.01
CA ILE A 122 -19.43 -6.57 15.34
C ILE A 122 -19.26 -7.99 15.88
N TYR A 123 -20.18 -8.44 16.73
CA TYR A 123 -20.18 -9.81 17.26
C TYR A 123 -20.88 -10.81 16.31
N ARG A 124 -21.56 -10.33 15.27
CA ARG A 124 -22.24 -11.18 14.29
C ARG A 124 -21.66 -10.93 12.90
N PHE A 125 -21.02 -11.96 12.38
CA PHE A 125 -20.53 -11.95 11.00
C PHE A 125 -21.66 -12.38 10.07
N THR A 126 -22.05 -11.50 9.16
CA THR A 126 -23.09 -11.79 8.14
C THR A 126 -22.51 -12.30 6.83
N ALA A 127 -21.25 -11.97 6.55
CA ALA A 127 -20.57 -12.42 5.34
C ALA A 127 -20.12 -13.89 5.49
N LYS A 128 -20.53 -14.74 4.54
CA LYS A 128 -20.09 -16.15 4.46
C LYS A 128 -18.70 -16.30 3.86
N THR A 129 -18.31 -15.39 2.99
CA THR A 129 -17.02 -15.37 2.31
C THR A 129 -16.49 -13.93 2.34
N LEU A 130 -15.18 -13.79 2.43
CA LEU A 130 -14.55 -12.49 2.27
C LEU A 130 -14.64 -12.03 0.82
N PRO A 131 -14.86 -10.72 0.56
CA PRO A 131 -14.83 -10.18 -0.79
C PRO A 131 -13.44 -10.34 -1.39
N GLU A 132 -13.38 -10.41 -2.73
CA GLU A 132 -12.11 -10.43 -3.44
C GLU A 132 -11.45 -9.04 -3.33
N ALA A 133 -10.31 -8.99 -2.66
CA ALA A 133 -9.60 -7.74 -2.46
C ALA A 133 -8.87 -7.30 -3.75
N ARG A 134 -8.95 -6.02 -4.08
CA ARG A 134 -8.15 -5.45 -5.15
C ARG A 134 -6.67 -5.41 -4.75
N VAL A 135 -5.81 -6.01 -5.54
CA VAL A 135 -4.35 -6.03 -5.32
C VAL A 135 -3.65 -5.09 -6.28
N ILE A 136 -2.85 -4.16 -5.74
CA ILE A 136 -1.96 -3.28 -6.50
C ILE A 136 -0.55 -3.87 -6.46
N THR A 137 0.05 -4.06 -7.61
CA THR A 137 1.43 -4.55 -7.74
C THR A 137 2.33 -3.41 -8.19
N ARG A 138 3.43 -3.18 -7.48
CA ARG A 138 4.47 -2.22 -7.86
C ARG A 138 5.62 -2.97 -8.52
N TYR A 139 5.92 -2.60 -9.74
CA TYR A 139 7.12 -3.06 -10.43
C TYR A 139 8.24 -2.03 -10.23
N GLN A 140 9.28 -2.39 -9.49
CA GLN A 140 10.39 -1.47 -9.25
C GLN A 140 11.36 -1.48 -10.43
N GLY A 141 11.63 -0.30 -11.01
CA GLY A 141 12.59 -0.12 -12.10
C GLY A 141 14.03 -0.17 -11.60
N LEU A 142 14.62 -1.34 -11.48
CA LEU A 142 16.08 -1.51 -11.50
C LEU A 142 16.48 -1.88 -12.92
N SER A 143 17.73 -1.73 -13.29
CA SER A 143 18.29 -1.91 -14.63
C SER A 143 17.49 -2.83 -15.59
N VAL A 144 17.32 -2.38 -16.80
CA VAL A 144 16.60 -3.12 -17.89
C VAL A 144 17.17 -4.53 -18.11
N TYR A 145 18.40 -4.76 -17.66
CA TYR A 145 19.14 -6.02 -17.88
C TYR A 145 18.88 -7.10 -16.81
N ASP A 146 18.32 -6.73 -15.64
CA ASP A 146 18.25 -7.64 -14.49
C ASP A 146 16.84 -8.17 -14.19
N ARG A 147 15.86 -7.93 -15.08
CA ARG A 147 14.48 -8.32 -14.80
C ARG A 147 13.89 -9.24 -15.83
N ASP A 148 13.39 -10.33 -15.32
CA ASP A 148 12.43 -11.16 -16.04
C ASP A 148 11.05 -10.47 -16.02
N TYR A 149 10.73 -9.74 -17.09
CA TYR A 149 9.40 -9.16 -17.30
C TYR A 149 8.34 -10.19 -17.70
N LYS A 150 8.66 -11.46 -17.63
CA LYS A 150 7.81 -12.55 -18.09
C LYS A 150 6.43 -12.51 -17.44
N GLU A 151 6.38 -12.37 -16.12
CA GLU A 151 5.11 -12.27 -15.39
C GLU A 151 4.28 -11.06 -15.84
N LEU A 152 4.90 -9.89 -16.02
CA LEU A 152 4.21 -8.70 -16.50
C LEU A 152 3.66 -8.91 -17.91
N ILE A 153 4.44 -9.51 -18.79
CA ILE A 153 4.02 -9.83 -20.17
C ILE A 153 2.87 -10.84 -20.16
N GLU A 154 2.95 -11.88 -19.34
CA GLU A 154 1.89 -12.88 -19.20
C GLU A 154 0.59 -12.25 -18.68
N ARG A 155 0.66 -11.35 -17.71
CA ARG A 155 -0.50 -10.60 -17.21
C ARG A 155 -1.11 -9.69 -18.29
N LEU A 156 -0.28 -8.94 -19.02
CA LEU A 156 -0.73 -8.07 -20.11
C LEU A 156 -1.39 -8.89 -21.23
N ASN A 157 -0.88 -10.07 -21.52
CA ASN A 157 -1.40 -10.93 -22.59
C ASN A 157 -2.79 -11.53 -22.29
N LYS A 158 -3.23 -11.50 -21.03
CA LYS A 158 -4.59 -11.93 -20.66
C LYS A 158 -5.68 -10.95 -21.12
N TYR A 159 -5.31 -9.73 -21.49
CA TYR A 159 -6.26 -8.68 -21.85
C TYR A 159 -6.17 -8.33 -23.33
N ASN A 160 -7.32 -8.26 -24.01
CA ASN A 160 -7.40 -7.86 -25.42
C ASN A 160 -7.35 -6.34 -25.62
N LYS A 161 -7.77 -5.58 -24.59
CA LYS A 161 -7.72 -4.12 -24.62
C LYS A 161 -6.67 -3.66 -23.62
N ARG A 162 -5.64 -2.97 -24.12
CA ARG A 162 -4.50 -2.48 -23.33
C ARG A 162 -4.30 -1.01 -23.59
N MET A 163 -3.99 -0.27 -22.57
CA MET A 163 -3.75 1.17 -22.66
C MET A 163 -2.46 1.55 -21.94
N VAL A 164 -1.72 2.46 -22.54
CA VAL A 164 -0.58 3.14 -21.90
C VAL A 164 -0.98 4.57 -21.66
N VAL A 165 -0.88 5.00 -20.41
CA VAL A 165 -1.06 6.40 -20.01
C VAL A 165 0.30 6.98 -19.71
N VAL A 166 0.67 8.05 -20.42
CA VAL A 166 1.93 8.77 -20.22
C VAL A 166 1.64 10.08 -19.54
N GLY A 167 2.03 10.19 -18.27
CA GLY A 167 1.94 11.40 -17.49
C GLY A 167 3.11 12.36 -17.75
N GLN A 168 3.28 13.34 -16.88
CA GLN A 168 4.38 14.30 -16.94
C GLN A 168 5.73 13.59 -16.74
N MET A 169 6.63 13.70 -17.71
CA MET A 169 7.96 13.09 -17.69
C MET A 169 9.02 14.07 -18.17
N ASN A 170 10.25 13.91 -17.67
CA ASN A 170 11.40 14.63 -18.22
C ASN A 170 11.73 14.07 -19.62
N LEU A 171 11.94 14.97 -20.58
CA LEU A 171 12.23 14.65 -22.01
C LEU A 171 13.41 13.70 -22.21
N ILE A 172 14.36 13.66 -21.28
CA ILE A 172 15.60 12.86 -21.37
C ILE A 172 15.35 11.34 -21.26
N TYR A 173 14.24 10.93 -20.64
CA TYR A 173 13.89 9.51 -20.47
C TYR A 173 12.94 8.97 -21.54
N LEU A 174 12.73 9.78 -22.57
CA LEU A 174 11.83 9.39 -23.58
C LEU A 174 12.40 8.38 -24.54
N PHE A 175 11.85 7.25 -24.34
CA PHE A 175 11.50 6.30 -25.36
C PHE A 175 12.35 6.49 -26.61
N GLU A 176 13.47 5.86 -26.67
CA GLU A 176 14.08 5.65 -27.97
C GLU A 176 12.97 5.14 -28.87
N LYS A 177 12.62 5.89 -29.92
CA LYS A 177 11.56 5.57 -30.89
C LYS A 177 11.61 4.10 -31.33
N LYS A 178 12.81 3.49 -31.28
CA LYS A 178 13.09 2.09 -31.57
C LYS A 178 12.28 1.11 -30.69
N TYR A 179 12.11 1.39 -29.40
CA TYR A 179 11.43 0.46 -28.47
C TYR A 179 9.93 0.73 -28.35
N VAL A 180 9.50 1.95 -28.55
CA VAL A 180 8.09 2.33 -28.39
C VAL A 180 7.29 2.13 -29.66
N LYS A 181 7.89 2.38 -30.82
CA LYS A 181 7.21 2.25 -32.11
C LYS A 181 6.53 0.89 -32.34
N PRO A 182 7.13 -0.26 -31.95
CA PRO A 182 6.44 -1.55 -32.05
C PRO A 182 5.20 -1.68 -31.15
N LEU A 183 5.18 -0.98 -30.00
CA LEU A 183 4.09 -1.07 -29.03
C LEU A 183 2.82 -0.33 -29.49
N TYR A 184 2.92 0.65 -30.41
CA TYR A 184 1.76 1.41 -30.90
C TYR A 184 0.66 0.53 -31.50
N LYS A 185 1.03 -0.63 -32.04
CA LYS A 185 0.08 -1.55 -32.65
C LYS A 185 -0.72 -2.38 -31.62
N HIS A 186 -0.21 -2.46 -30.38
CA HIS A 186 -0.72 -3.37 -29.37
C HIS A 186 -1.38 -2.67 -28.18
N PHE A 187 -1.24 -1.34 -28.08
CA PHE A 187 -1.76 -0.55 -26.99
C PHE A 187 -2.46 0.70 -27.49
N ALA A 188 -3.55 1.07 -26.86
CA ALA A 188 -4.07 2.43 -26.94
C ALA A 188 -3.16 3.35 -26.09
N TRP A 189 -2.85 4.54 -26.61
CA TRP A 189 -1.96 5.50 -25.96
C TRP A 189 -2.73 6.75 -25.58
N LEU A 190 -2.53 7.21 -24.36
CA LEU A 190 -3.10 8.43 -23.82
C LEU A 190 -1.94 9.24 -23.23
N THR A 191 -1.86 10.52 -23.57
CA THR A 191 -0.87 11.44 -23.03
C THR A 191 -1.57 12.55 -22.28
N GLU A 192 -1.09 12.89 -21.09
CA GLU A 192 -1.56 14.07 -20.40
C GLU A 192 -1.06 15.35 -21.09
N HIS A 193 -1.86 16.41 -20.98
CA HIS A 193 -1.57 17.72 -21.56
C HIS A 193 -0.20 18.29 -21.14
N LEU A 194 0.25 17.98 -19.92
CA LEU A 194 1.55 18.40 -19.40
C LEU A 194 2.69 17.42 -19.75
N GLY A 195 2.40 16.38 -20.50
CA GLY A 195 3.34 15.30 -20.80
C GLY A 195 4.46 15.65 -21.77
N ASN A 196 4.56 16.86 -22.28
CA ASN A 196 5.60 17.35 -23.24
C ASN A 196 5.94 16.37 -24.37
N GLN A 197 4.99 15.50 -24.74
CA GLN A 197 5.20 14.41 -25.66
C GLN A 197 4.34 14.59 -26.89
N THR A 198 4.99 14.74 -28.03
CA THR A 198 4.33 14.53 -29.30
C THR A 198 4.56 13.07 -29.73
N ILE A 199 3.62 12.21 -29.44
CA ILE A 199 3.64 10.84 -29.95
C ILE A 199 2.96 10.86 -31.32
N PRO A 200 3.66 10.55 -32.41
CA PRO A 200 3.06 10.59 -33.75
C PRO A 200 1.83 9.67 -33.82
N GLY A 201 0.68 10.22 -34.20
CA GLY A 201 -0.57 9.49 -34.37
C GLY A 201 -1.52 9.43 -33.17
N ILE A 202 -1.18 10.10 -32.07
CA ILE A 202 -2.07 10.22 -30.91
C ILE A 202 -2.67 11.63 -30.91
N ARG A 203 -4.00 11.71 -30.81
CA ARG A 203 -4.72 12.96 -30.59
C ARG A 203 -4.68 13.26 -29.09
N SER A 204 -4.23 14.46 -28.76
CA SER A 204 -4.35 15.06 -27.43
C SER A 204 -5.81 15.34 -27.08
#